data_43b3562cc198d03ec4e81f14de0d4c99
#
_entry.id   43b3562cc198d03ec4e81f14de0d4c99
#
_cell.length_a   1.000
_cell.length_b   1.000
_cell.length_c   1.000
_cell.angle_alpha   90.00
_cell.angle_beta   90.00
_cell.angle_gamma   90.00
#
_symmetry.space_group_name_H-M   'P 1'
#
loop_
_entity.id
_entity.type
_entity.pdbx_description
1 polymer ?
#
loop_
_entity_poly.entity_id
_entity_poly.type
_entity_poly.pdbx_seq_one_letter_code
_entity_poly.pdbx_strand_id
1 'polypeptide(L)'
;MTERELLTAGLRELGVAECPSAADNLLRYSEILREKNKVMNLTAITDPTEIVTRHFLDCAALAPYMPQDGRVLDVGTGAGFPGMPLAILCPQTEFVLLDALRKRIDFLNEVIADLGLTNVTAVHARAEDYARDNRDTFDLAVSRAVADLRVLSELALPMIKVGGAFLAMKAEDCTEEVETAANARMILGAPDAEVLHYTVPFDEVSRA
;
A
#
# COMPACT_ATOMS: atom_id res chain seq x y z
N MET A 1 -6.31 1.32 25.65
CA MET A 1 -6.29 0.13 24.77
C MET A 1 -4.83 -0.20 24.46
N THR A 2 -4.47 -1.46 24.43
CA THR A 2 -3.18 -1.92 23.92
C THR A 2 -3.16 -1.78 22.39
N GLU A 3 -1.96 -1.76 21.78
CA GLU A 3 -1.81 -1.72 20.31
C GLU A 3 -2.58 -2.87 19.63
N ARG A 4 -2.55 -4.06 20.23
CA ARG A 4 -3.30 -5.22 19.76
C ARG A 4 -4.82 -5.02 19.80
N GLU A 5 -5.34 -4.53 20.91
CA GLU A 5 -6.78 -4.24 21.04
C GLU A 5 -7.21 -3.18 20.02
N LEU A 6 -6.42 -2.13 19.86
CA LEU A 6 -6.65 -1.06 18.90
C LEU A 6 -6.67 -1.59 17.46
N LEU A 7 -5.64 -2.36 17.07
CA LEU A 7 -5.52 -2.96 15.75
C LEU A 7 -6.69 -3.91 15.44
N THR A 8 -7.00 -4.81 16.36
CA THR A 8 -8.08 -5.79 16.16
C THR A 8 -9.45 -5.12 16.06
N ALA A 9 -9.71 -4.11 16.91
CA ALA A 9 -10.96 -3.36 16.86
C ALA A 9 -11.09 -2.57 15.53
N GLY A 10 -10.01 -1.91 15.08
CA GLY A 10 -10.01 -1.16 13.82
C GLY A 10 -10.18 -2.05 12.59
N LEU A 11 -9.50 -3.20 12.53
CA LEU A 11 -9.68 -4.16 11.44
C LEU A 11 -11.13 -4.67 11.35
N ARG A 12 -11.76 -4.93 12.51
CA ARG A 12 -13.17 -5.31 12.55
C ARG A 12 -14.10 -4.21 12.07
N GLU A 13 -13.84 -2.96 12.45
CA GLU A 13 -14.61 -1.78 12.00
C GLU A 13 -14.51 -1.59 10.49
N LEU A 14 -13.33 -1.84 9.91
CA LEU A 14 -13.10 -1.82 8.45
C LEU A 14 -13.67 -3.05 7.72
N GLY A 15 -14.28 -4.00 8.41
CA GLY A 15 -14.81 -5.22 7.81
C GLY A 15 -13.75 -6.19 7.28
N VAL A 16 -12.50 -6.04 7.72
CA VAL A 16 -11.41 -6.95 7.34
C VAL A 16 -11.57 -8.26 8.08
N ALA A 17 -11.52 -9.38 7.34
CA ALA A 17 -11.67 -10.71 7.90
C ALA A 17 -10.61 -10.99 8.98
N GLU A 18 -11.03 -11.56 10.11
CA GLU A 18 -10.10 -11.91 11.19
C GLU A 18 -9.15 -13.02 10.73
N CYS A 19 -7.87 -12.69 10.65
CA CYS A 19 -6.78 -13.65 10.51
C CYS A 19 -5.96 -13.59 11.80
N PRO A 20 -5.95 -14.63 12.64
CA PRO A 20 -5.28 -14.59 13.95
C PRO A 20 -3.79 -14.22 13.86
N SER A 21 -3.10 -14.70 12.83
CA SER A 21 -1.68 -14.40 12.61
C SER A 21 -1.43 -12.98 12.08
N ALA A 22 -2.43 -12.33 11.46
CA ALA A 22 -2.24 -11.02 10.84
C ALA A 22 -1.93 -9.93 11.88
N ALA A 23 -2.64 -9.93 13.01
CA ALA A 23 -2.36 -8.98 14.09
C ALA A 23 -0.95 -9.17 14.67
N ASP A 24 -0.52 -10.42 14.88
CA ASP A 24 0.83 -10.75 15.34
C ASP A 24 1.89 -10.26 14.35
N ASN A 25 1.69 -10.54 13.07
CA ASN A 25 2.60 -10.14 12.00
C ASN A 25 2.68 -8.61 11.85
N LEU A 26 1.55 -7.89 11.91
CA LEU A 26 1.54 -6.43 11.85
C LEU A 26 2.26 -5.80 13.05
N LEU A 27 2.04 -6.30 14.27
CA LEU A 27 2.75 -5.82 15.46
C LEU A 27 4.25 -6.13 15.39
N ARG A 28 4.62 -7.32 14.91
CA ARG A 28 6.01 -7.67 14.69
C ARG A 28 6.66 -6.77 13.63
N TYR A 29 5.95 -6.48 12.54
CA TYR A 29 6.41 -5.51 11.54
C TYR A 29 6.61 -4.11 12.16
N SER A 30 5.70 -3.64 13.03
CA SER A 30 5.87 -2.38 13.76
C SER A 30 7.19 -2.35 14.56
N GLU A 31 7.52 -3.42 15.27
CA GLU A 31 8.78 -3.53 16.03
C GLU A 31 10.00 -3.41 15.12
N ILE A 32 10.04 -4.19 14.03
CA ILE A 32 11.14 -4.19 13.07
C ILE A 32 11.29 -2.82 12.41
N LEU A 33 10.17 -2.20 12.00
CA LEU A 33 10.13 -0.86 11.41
C LEU A 33 10.73 0.18 12.35
N ARG A 34 10.32 0.20 13.62
CA ARG A 34 10.80 1.16 14.61
C ARG A 34 12.30 1.00 14.89
N GLU A 35 12.77 -0.24 15.00
CA GLU A 35 14.21 -0.49 15.16
C GLU A 35 15.01 0.01 13.96
N LYS A 36 14.59 -0.34 12.74
CA LYS A 36 15.28 0.06 11.52
C LYS A 36 15.19 1.57 11.29
N ASN A 37 14.08 2.19 11.70
CA ASN A 37 13.86 3.62 11.53
C ASN A 37 14.90 4.49 12.29
N LYS A 38 15.49 3.97 13.37
CA LYS A 38 16.55 4.66 14.11
C LYS A 38 17.78 4.97 13.25
N VAL A 39 18.00 4.21 12.17
CA VAL A 39 19.18 4.33 11.31
C VAL A 39 18.88 4.66 9.85
N MET A 40 17.61 4.50 9.40
CA MET A 40 17.28 4.61 7.98
C MET A 40 16.29 5.72 7.60
N ASN A 41 15.62 6.35 8.57
CA ASN A 41 14.56 7.34 8.33
C ASN A 41 13.48 6.82 7.33
N LEU A 42 12.87 5.69 7.66
CA LEU A 42 11.87 5.03 6.83
C LEU A 42 10.51 5.72 6.92
N THR A 43 10.16 6.23 8.11
CA THR A 43 8.90 6.94 8.39
C THR A 43 9.13 8.04 9.44
N ALA A 44 8.31 9.09 9.35
CA ALA A 44 8.24 10.13 10.39
C ALA A 44 7.45 9.69 11.63
N ILE A 45 6.58 8.69 11.48
CA ILE A 45 5.74 8.16 12.57
C ILE A 45 6.53 7.09 13.32
N THR A 46 6.79 7.33 14.60
CA THR A 46 7.59 6.46 15.47
C THR A 46 6.85 5.92 16.68
N ASP A 47 5.73 6.55 17.04
CA ASP A 47 4.86 6.08 18.11
C ASP A 47 4.13 4.79 17.67
N PRO A 48 4.15 3.72 18.49
CA PRO A 48 3.54 2.44 18.12
C PRO A 48 2.04 2.54 17.86
N THR A 49 1.33 3.35 18.64
CA THR A 49 -0.12 3.56 18.48
C THR A 49 -0.41 4.29 17.18
N GLU A 50 0.37 5.32 16.85
CA GLU A 50 0.24 6.02 15.57
C GLU A 50 0.60 5.14 14.36
N ILE A 51 1.57 4.22 14.50
CA ILE A 51 1.86 3.23 13.45
C ILE A 51 0.63 2.35 13.19
N VAL A 52 -0.06 1.91 14.24
CA VAL A 52 -1.29 1.12 14.11
C VAL A 52 -2.37 1.94 13.39
N THR A 53 -2.66 3.14 13.83
CA THR A 53 -3.78 3.93 13.28
C THR A 53 -3.44 4.51 11.89
N ARG A 54 -2.33 5.23 11.77
CA ARG A 54 -1.97 6.01 10.58
C ARG A 54 -1.20 5.24 9.51
N HIS A 55 -0.76 4.01 9.83
CA HIS A 55 -0.15 3.15 8.82
C HIS A 55 -0.98 1.90 8.61
N PHE A 56 -1.19 1.04 9.63
CA PHE A 56 -1.81 -0.25 9.40
C PHE A 56 -3.30 -0.16 9.10
N LEU A 57 -4.07 0.58 9.90
CA LEU A 57 -5.51 0.73 9.66
C LEU A 57 -5.81 1.59 8.42
N ASP A 58 -5.01 2.61 8.15
CA ASP A 58 -5.07 3.39 6.91
C ASP A 58 -4.89 2.49 5.68
N CYS A 59 -3.86 1.61 5.67
CA CYS A 59 -3.66 0.63 4.60
C CYS A 59 -4.77 -0.42 4.55
N ALA A 60 -5.25 -0.89 5.70
CA ALA A 60 -6.29 -1.92 5.81
C ALA A 60 -7.63 -1.49 5.19
N ALA A 61 -7.90 -0.18 5.08
CA ALA A 61 -9.07 0.34 4.38
C ALA A 61 -9.12 -0.09 2.90
N LEU A 62 -7.98 -0.42 2.30
CA LEU A 62 -7.92 -0.94 0.93
C LEU A 62 -8.14 -2.46 0.84
N ALA A 63 -8.11 -3.20 1.94
CA ALA A 63 -8.21 -4.66 1.93
C ALA A 63 -9.47 -5.20 1.20
N PRO A 64 -10.67 -4.57 1.33
CA PRO A 64 -11.86 -5.02 0.61
C PRO A 64 -11.76 -4.96 -0.91
N TYR A 65 -10.83 -4.17 -1.46
CA TYR A 65 -10.63 -4.01 -2.90
C TYR A 65 -9.55 -4.95 -3.46
N MET A 66 -8.88 -5.72 -2.62
CA MET A 66 -7.83 -6.64 -3.08
C MET A 66 -8.42 -7.81 -3.85
N PRO A 67 -7.89 -8.15 -5.04
CA PRO A 67 -8.37 -9.27 -5.81
C PRO A 67 -8.01 -10.59 -5.10
N GLN A 68 -8.98 -11.50 -4.99
CA GLN A 68 -8.67 -12.87 -4.56
C GLN A 68 -7.93 -13.59 -5.69
N ASP A 69 -6.84 -14.27 -5.34
CA ASP A 69 -5.97 -14.99 -6.30
C ASP A 69 -5.40 -14.10 -7.43
N GLY A 70 -5.33 -12.77 -7.20
CA GLY A 70 -4.80 -11.79 -8.14
C GLY A 70 -3.41 -11.29 -7.78
N ARG A 71 -2.84 -10.44 -8.65
CA ARG A 71 -1.52 -9.82 -8.48
C ARG A 71 -1.65 -8.32 -8.29
N VAL A 72 -1.05 -7.81 -7.23
CA VAL A 72 -1.08 -6.39 -6.85
C VAL A 72 0.34 -5.80 -6.88
N LEU A 73 0.48 -4.64 -7.50
CA LEU A 73 1.71 -3.86 -7.51
C LEU A 73 1.62 -2.67 -6.55
N ASP A 74 2.55 -2.54 -5.63
CA ASP A 74 2.71 -1.32 -4.83
C ASP A 74 3.83 -0.45 -5.42
N VAL A 75 3.45 0.67 -6.05
CA VAL A 75 4.37 1.56 -6.75
C VAL A 75 4.96 2.58 -5.78
N GLY A 76 6.28 2.52 -5.60
CA GLY A 76 6.97 3.40 -4.66
C GLY A 76 6.66 3.06 -3.20
N THR A 77 6.69 1.78 -2.89
CA THR A 77 6.27 1.21 -1.61
C THR A 77 6.92 1.82 -0.35
N GLY A 78 8.09 2.42 -0.49
CA GLY A 78 8.80 3.06 0.61
C GLY A 78 9.21 2.09 1.72
N ALA A 79 8.67 2.32 2.90
CA ALA A 79 8.82 1.40 4.03
C ALA A 79 7.87 0.18 3.96
N GLY A 80 7.17 -0.02 2.84
CA GLY A 80 6.24 -1.13 2.64
C GLY A 80 4.75 -0.72 2.69
N PHE A 81 4.42 0.55 2.52
CA PHE A 81 3.05 1.04 2.63
C PHE A 81 2.47 1.50 1.28
N PRO A 82 1.27 1.00 0.90
CA PRO A 82 0.37 0.14 1.66
C PRO A 82 0.60 -1.37 1.49
N GLY A 83 1.50 -1.82 0.61
CA GLY A 83 1.58 -3.20 0.13
C GLY A 83 1.91 -4.24 1.20
N MET A 84 2.80 -3.97 2.16
CA MET A 84 3.17 -4.95 3.19
C MET A 84 2.02 -5.25 4.16
N PRO A 85 1.30 -4.26 4.75
CA PRO A 85 0.10 -4.54 5.53
C PRO A 85 -0.97 -5.29 4.74
N LEU A 86 -1.18 -4.94 3.46
CA LEU A 86 -2.13 -5.63 2.60
C LEU A 86 -1.71 -7.09 2.33
N ALA A 87 -0.42 -7.36 2.10
CA ALA A 87 0.08 -8.72 1.93
C ALA A 87 -0.13 -9.59 3.18
N ILE A 88 0.00 -8.99 4.38
CA ILE A 88 -0.27 -9.66 5.65
C ILE A 88 -1.76 -9.96 5.83
N LEU A 89 -2.62 -9.02 5.43
CA LEU A 89 -4.08 -9.12 5.58
C LEU A 89 -4.75 -9.98 4.50
N CYS A 90 -4.15 -10.05 3.30
CA CYS A 90 -4.72 -10.72 2.13
C CYS A 90 -3.79 -11.84 1.63
N PRO A 91 -3.65 -12.96 2.37
CA PRO A 91 -2.65 -14.01 2.07
C PRO A 91 -2.91 -14.77 0.76
N GLN A 92 -4.10 -14.65 0.15
CA GLN A 92 -4.44 -15.25 -1.14
C GLN A 92 -4.04 -14.37 -2.34
N THR A 93 -3.61 -13.13 -2.10
CA THR A 93 -3.23 -12.16 -3.13
C THR A 93 -1.71 -12.08 -3.21
N GLU A 94 -1.16 -12.10 -4.43
CA GLU A 94 0.28 -11.90 -4.66
C GLU A 94 0.62 -10.41 -4.72
N PHE A 95 1.65 -10.00 -3.97
CA PHE A 95 2.11 -8.61 -3.94
C PHE A 95 3.53 -8.45 -4.48
N VAL A 96 3.71 -7.40 -5.29
CA VAL A 96 5.04 -6.91 -5.68
C VAL A 96 5.22 -5.51 -5.10
N LEU A 97 6.21 -5.34 -4.24
CA LEU A 97 6.57 -4.08 -3.62
C LEU A 97 7.74 -3.45 -4.39
N LEU A 98 7.48 -2.40 -5.15
CA LEU A 98 8.44 -1.76 -6.03
C LEU A 98 8.99 -0.45 -5.43
N ASP A 99 10.30 -0.31 -5.31
CA ASP A 99 10.95 0.95 -4.92
C ASP A 99 12.31 1.13 -5.62
N ALA A 100 12.65 2.37 -5.95
CA ALA A 100 13.90 2.72 -6.60
C ALA A 100 15.11 2.78 -5.63
N LEU A 101 14.88 2.70 -4.32
CA LEU A 101 15.93 2.75 -3.31
C LEU A 101 16.28 1.37 -2.77
N ARG A 102 17.44 0.85 -3.13
CA ARG A 102 17.96 -0.46 -2.69
C ARG A 102 17.80 -0.69 -1.19
N LYS A 103 18.17 0.29 -0.37
CA LYS A 103 18.09 0.17 1.08
C LYS A 103 16.69 -0.11 1.64
N ARG A 104 15.64 0.39 0.95
CA ARG A 104 14.24 0.12 1.30
C ARG A 104 13.87 -1.31 0.96
N ILE A 105 14.29 -1.78 -0.20
CA ILE A 105 14.06 -3.17 -0.64
C ILE A 105 14.79 -4.16 0.26
N ASP A 106 16.01 -3.86 0.68
CA ASP A 106 16.76 -4.70 1.61
C ASP A 106 16.02 -4.81 2.96
N PHE A 107 15.49 -3.69 3.47
CA PHE A 107 14.64 -3.68 4.66
C PHE A 107 13.36 -4.52 4.48
N LEU A 108 12.67 -4.38 3.35
CA LEU A 108 11.46 -5.15 3.09
C LEU A 108 11.73 -6.66 3.00
N ASN A 109 12.85 -7.05 2.41
CA ASN A 109 13.28 -8.45 2.39
C ASN A 109 13.58 -9.00 3.80
N GLU A 110 14.15 -8.18 4.70
CA GLU A 110 14.32 -8.55 6.12
C GLU A 110 12.95 -8.81 6.77
N VAL A 111 11.96 -7.93 6.54
CA VAL A 111 10.59 -8.08 7.08
C VAL A 111 9.91 -9.33 6.52
N ILE A 112 9.96 -9.53 5.19
CA ILE A 112 9.37 -10.70 4.52
C ILE A 112 9.92 -11.99 5.11
N ALA A 113 11.22 -12.07 5.30
CA ALA A 113 11.89 -13.24 5.86
C ALA A 113 11.53 -13.46 7.34
N ASP A 114 11.52 -12.41 8.17
CA ASP A 114 11.20 -12.50 9.60
C ASP A 114 9.75 -12.96 9.82
N LEU A 115 8.81 -12.46 9.00
CA LEU A 115 7.39 -12.81 9.08
C LEU A 115 7.03 -14.11 8.33
N GLY A 116 7.96 -14.68 7.57
CA GLY A 116 7.73 -15.89 6.78
C GLY A 116 6.66 -15.73 5.69
N LEU A 117 6.53 -14.53 5.11
CA LEU A 117 5.53 -14.26 4.08
C LEU A 117 5.96 -14.90 2.74
N THR A 118 5.01 -15.57 2.09
CA THR A 118 5.26 -16.27 0.81
C THR A 118 4.53 -15.63 -0.38
N ASN A 119 3.62 -14.71 -0.11
CA ASN A 119 2.78 -14.05 -1.11
C ASN A 119 3.25 -12.63 -1.46
N VAL A 120 4.46 -12.23 -1.08
CA VAL A 120 5.00 -10.89 -1.34
C VAL A 120 6.45 -10.95 -1.78
N THR A 121 6.80 -10.12 -2.76
CA THR A 121 8.16 -9.97 -3.28
C THR A 121 8.53 -8.49 -3.33
N ALA A 122 9.72 -8.12 -2.84
CA ALA A 122 10.24 -6.76 -2.93
C ALA A 122 11.22 -6.62 -4.11
N VAL A 123 10.99 -5.62 -4.98
CA VAL A 123 11.73 -5.44 -6.22
C VAL A 123 12.41 -4.07 -6.25
N HIS A 124 13.72 -4.07 -6.46
CA HIS A 124 14.50 -2.86 -6.64
C HIS A 124 14.53 -2.46 -8.12
N ALA A 125 13.71 -1.52 -8.51
CA ALA A 125 13.72 -0.92 -9.85
C ALA A 125 13.05 0.46 -9.83
N ARG A 126 13.32 1.28 -10.85
CA ARG A 126 12.44 2.40 -11.17
C ARG A 126 11.17 1.88 -11.84
N ALA A 127 10.03 2.53 -11.59
CA ALA A 127 8.75 2.09 -12.13
C ALA A 127 8.76 2.11 -13.68
N GLU A 128 9.37 3.13 -14.28
CA GLU A 128 9.48 3.28 -15.73
C GLU A 128 10.30 2.15 -16.40
N ASP A 129 11.33 1.68 -15.71
CA ASP A 129 12.16 0.57 -16.20
C ASP A 129 11.44 -0.77 -15.98
N TYR A 130 10.82 -0.96 -14.83
CA TYR A 130 10.09 -2.17 -14.50
C TYR A 130 8.86 -2.38 -15.42
N ALA A 131 8.21 -1.29 -15.82
CA ALA A 131 7.07 -1.32 -16.74
C ALA A 131 7.41 -1.83 -18.13
N ARG A 132 8.67 -1.79 -18.58
CA ARG A 132 9.07 -2.29 -19.91
C ARG A 132 8.81 -3.78 -20.07
N ASP A 133 9.07 -4.55 -19.01
CA ASP A 133 8.97 -6.01 -19.03
C ASP A 133 7.69 -6.53 -18.33
N ASN A 134 6.89 -5.63 -17.72
CA ASN A 134 5.75 -5.98 -16.89
C ASN A 134 4.45 -5.25 -17.29
N ARG A 135 4.27 -4.97 -18.61
CA ARG A 135 3.01 -4.40 -19.11
C ARG A 135 1.87 -5.39 -18.96
N ASP A 136 0.67 -4.87 -18.67
CA ASP A 136 -0.58 -5.64 -18.57
C ASP A 136 -0.43 -6.90 -17.67
N THR A 137 0.28 -6.76 -16.55
CA THR A 137 0.68 -7.89 -15.69
C THR A 137 -0.13 -7.97 -14.40
N PHE A 138 -0.52 -6.81 -13.85
CA PHE A 138 -1.15 -6.71 -12.54
C PHE A 138 -2.65 -6.50 -12.66
N ASP A 139 -3.41 -7.12 -11.76
CA ASP A 139 -4.86 -6.95 -11.68
C ASP A 139 -5.20 -5.62 -10.98
N LEU A 140 -4.32 -5.18 -10.08
CA LEU A 140 -4.46 -3.94 -9.32
C LEU A 140 -3.08 -3.32 -9.07
N ALA A 141 -3.01 -1.99 -9.08
CA ALA A 141 -1.89 -1.28 -8.48
C ALA A 141 -2.38 -0.43 -7.30
N VAL A 142 -1.51 -0.25 -6.31
CA VAL A 142 -1.71 0.64 -5.17
C VAL A 142 -0.53 1.59 -5.05
N SER A 143 -0.73 2.76 -4.45
CA SER A 143 0.36 3.68 -4.11
C SER A 143 -0.06 4.64 -3.00
N ARG A 144 0.89 5.07 -2.16
CA ARG A 144 0.70 6.08 -1.13
C ARG A 144 1.86 7.08 -1.09
N ALA A 145 1.53 8.39 -1.15
CA ALA A 145 2.49 9.49 -0.91
C ALA A 145 3.76 9.50 -1.79
N VAL A 146 3.66 9.07 -3.07
CA VAL A 146 4.82 9.01 -3.99
C VAL A 146 4.95 10.27 -4.83
N ALA A 147 3.87 10.68 -5.52
CA ALA A 147 3.84 11.81 -6.45
C ALA A 147 2.39 12.29 -6.66
N ASP A 148 2.21 13.35 -7.46
CA ASP A 148 0.88 13.73 -7.92
C ASP A 148 0.25 12.64 -8.80
N LEU A 149 -1.08 12.62 -8.89
CA LEU A 149 -1.84 11.55 -9.55
C LEU A 149 -1.52 11.44 -11.05
N ARG A 150 -1.16 12.55 -11.72
CA ARG A 150 -0.75 12.54 -13.13
C ARG A 150 0.51 11.69 -13.31
N VAL A 151 1.56 11.97 -12.52
CA VAL A 151 2.81 11.20 -12.56
C VAL A 151 2.58 9.75 -12.12
N LEU A 152 1.82 9.53 -11.06
CA LEU A 152 1.49 8.18 -10.60
C LEU A 152 0.75 7.38 -11.67
N SER A 153 -0.16 8.00 -12.42
CA SER A 153 -0.86 7.34 -13.52
C SER A 153 0.12 6.85 -14.59
N GLU A 154 1.11 7.67 -14.96
CA GLU A 154 2.14 7.29 -15.92
C GLU A 154 3.04 6.13 -15.41
N LEU A 155 3.28 6.07 -14.10
CA LEU A 155 4.11 5.03 -13.48
C LEU A 155 3.37 3.72 -13.25
N ALA A 156 2.06 3.75 -12.98
CA ALA A 156 1.29 2.57 -12.56
C ALA A 156 0.46 1.96 -13.70
N LEU A 157 -0.32 2.77 -14.43
CA LEU A 157 -1.29 2.28 -15.41
C LEU A 157 -0.71 1.38 -16.50
N PRO A 158 0.51 1.61 -17.04
CA PRO A 158 1.06 0.73 -18.06
C PRO A 158 1.26 -0.73 -17.63
N MET A 159 1.31 -1.00 -16.33
CA MET A 159 1.52 -2.33 -15.78
C MET A 159 0.22 -3.05 -15.40
N ILE A 160 -0.90 -2.34 -15.43
CA ILE A 160 -2.21 -2.87 -15.08
C ILE A 160 -2.87 -3.50 -16.30
N LYS A 161 -3.47 -4.67 -16.12
CA LYS A 161 -4.28 -5.35 -17.15
C LYS A 161 -5.50 -4.52 -17.55
N VAL A 162 -5.96 -4.68 -18.76
CA VAL A 162 -7.27 -4.13 -19.19
C VAL A 162 -8.36 -4.66 -18.28
N GLY A 163 -9.17 -3.76 -17.71
CA GLY A 163 -10.20 -4.08 -16.72
C GLY A 163 -9.70 -4.14 -15.27
N GLY A 164 -8.40 -3.95 -15.05
CA GLY A 164 -7.84 -3.75 -13.71
C GLY A 164 -8.04 -2.33 -13.20
N ALA A 165 -7.50 -2.01 -12.02
CA ALA A 165 -7.65 -0.71 -11.38
C ALA A 165 -6.35 -0.19 -10.74
N PHE A 166 -6.30 1.12 -10.51
CA PHE A 166 -5.26 1.77 -9.71
C PHE A 166 -5.91 2.47 -8.52
N LEU A 167 -5.51 2.13 -7.30
CA LEU A 167 -5.94 2.78 -6.06
C LEU A 167 -4.81 3.67 -5.53
N ALA A 168 -4.98 4.97 -5.66
CA ALA A 168 -4.05 5.97 -5.14
C ALA A 168 -4.56 6.53 -3.81
N MET A 169 -3.85 6.28 -2.70
CA MET A 169 -4.20 6.85 -1.40
C MET A 169 -3.80 8.33 -1.36
N LYS A 170 -4.77 9.18 -1.12
CA LYS A 170 -4.63 10.64 -1.14
C LYS A 170 -5.15 11.30 0.14
N ALA A 171 -4.88 12.60 0.29
CA ALA A 171 -5.54 13.42 1.29
C ALA A 171 -7.04 13.57 0.95
N GLU A 172 -7.85 13.94 1.94
CA GLU A 172 -9.30 14.08 1.80
C GLU A 172 -9.72 14.96 0.61
N ASP A 173 -9.04 16.10 0.42
CA ASP A 173 -9.26 16.96 -0.75
C ASP A 173 -8.22 16.66 -1.83
N CYS A 174 -8.61 15.80 -2.77
CA CYS A 174 -7.81 15.46 -3.94
C CYS A 174 -8.49 15.87 -5.27
N THR A 175 -9.55 16.66 -5.22
CA THR A 175 -10.36 17.02 -6.40
C THR A 175 -9.54 17.66 -7.50
N GLU A 176 -8.73 18.68 -7.19
CA GLU A 176 -7.87 19.36 -8.16
C GLU A 176 -6.84 18.41 -8.78
N GLU A 177 -6.32 17.48 -7.97
CA GLU A 177 -5.34 16.48 -8.43
C GLU A 177 -5.98 15.49 -9.40
N VAL A 178 -7.21 15.05 -9.15
CA VAL A 178 -7.99 14.20 -10.04
C VAL A 178 -8.29 14.89 -11.37
N GLU A 179 -8.69 16.17 -11.33
CA GLU A 179 -8.97 16.97 -12.53
C GLU A 179 -7.71 17.17 -13.38
N THR A 180 -6.60 17.55 -12.77
CA THR A 180 -5.33 17.77 -13.49
C THR A 180 -4.76 16.50 -14.10
N ALA A 181 -5.04 15.33 -13.52
CA ALA A 181 -4.64 14.04 -14.05
C ALA A 181 -5.54 13.52 -15.18
N ALA A 182 -6.69 14.14 -15.46
CA ALA A 182 -7.68 13.63 -16.41
C ALA A 182 -7.11 13.36 -17.81
N ASN A 183 -6.29 14.28 -18.35
CA ASN A 183 -5.67 14.10 -19.66
C ASN A 183 -4.68 12.92 -19.69
N ALA A 184 -3.85 12.76 -18.65
CA ALA A 184 -2.91 11.63 -18.56
C ALA A 184 -3.67 10.31 -18.48
N ARG A 185 -4.72 10.22 -17.65
CA ARG A 185 -5.56 9.02 -17.53
C ARG A 185 -6.23 8.67 -18.87
N MET A 186 -6.75 9.65 -19.58
CA MET A 186 -7.37 9.44 -20.90
C MET A 186 -6.37 8.85 -21.91
N ILE A 187 -5.15 9.41 -22.00
CA ILE A 187 -4.09 8.93 -22.89
C ILE A 187 -3.65 7.50 -22.53
N LEU A 188 -3.66 7.18 -21.24
CA LEU A 188 -3.24 5.87 -20.71
C LEU A 188 -4.37 4.83 -20.72
N GLY A 189 -5.56 5.16 -21.22
CA GLY A 189 -6.68 4.22 -21.35
C GLY A 189 -7.51 4.03 -20.08
N ALA A 190 -7.37 4.90 -19.07
CA ALA A 190 -8.12 4.89 -17.82
C ALA A 190 -8.87 6.22 -17.61
N PRO A 191 -9.88 6.56 -18.46
CA PRO A 191 -10.56 7.85 -18.41
C PRO A 191 -11.36 8.04 -17.11
N ASP A 192 -11.91 6.96 -16.58
CA ASP A 192 -12.77 7.00 -15.40
C ASP A 192 -11.93 7.10 -14.12
N ALA A 193 -12.43 7.89 -13.18
CA ALA A 193 -11.91 7.95 -11.81
C ALA A 193 -13.06 8.18 -10.84
N GLU A 194 -13.00 7.52 -9.71
CA GLU A 194 -13.91 7.68 -8.59
C GLU A 194 -13.11 8.07 -7.35
N VAL A 195 -13.65 8.98 -6.55
CA VAL A 195 -13.07 9.35 -5.27
C VAL A 195 -13.86 8.67 -4.17
N LEU A 196 -13.20 7.78 -3.44
CA LEU A 196 -13.77 7.01 -2.34
C LEU A 196 -13.31 7.62 -1.02
N HIS A 197 -14.22 8.29 -0.31
CA HIS A 197 -13.90 8.84 1.01
C HIS A 197 -14.07 7.78 2.10
N TYR A 198 -13.11 7.72 3.01
CA TYR A 198 -13.17 6.84 4.18
C TYR A 198 -12.56 7.51 5.41
N THR A 199 -12.94 7.03 6.58
CA THR A 199 -12.38 7.46 7.87
C THR A 199 -11.56 6.31 8.43
N VAL A 200 -10.35 6.62 8.87
CA VAL A 200 -9.49 5.63 9.53
C VAL A 200 -9.98 5.44 10.98
N PRO A 201 -10.26 4.20 11.43
CA PRO A 201 -10.64 3.96 12.80
C PRO A 201 -9.63 4.54 13.80
N PHE A 202 -10.13 5.22 14.83
CA PHE A 202 -9.33 5.84 15.88
C PHE A 202 -8.36 6.95 15.42
N ASP A 203 -8.49 7.42 14.19
CA ASP A 203 -7.84 8.64 13.69
C ASP A 203 -8.94 9.62 13.26
N GLU A 204 -8.81 10.90 13.64
CA GLU A 204 -9.79 11.92 13.26
C GLU A 204 -9.60 12.43 11.82
N VAL A 205 -8.72 11.78 11.06
CA VAL A 205 -8.33 12.22 9.72
C VAL A 205 -9.10 11.42 8.66
N SER A 206 -9.86 12.15 7.83
CA SER A 206 -10.49 11.58 6.62
C SER A 206 -9.47 11.42 5.49
N ARG A 207 -9.70 10.47 4.60
CA ARG A 207 -8.87 10.13 3.44
C ARG A 207 -9.69 9.98 2.17
N ALA A 208 -9.00 9.99 1.05
CA ALA A 208 -9.56 9.69 -0.27
C ALA A 208 -8.62 8.80 -1.10
#